data_6bc4e263a4953d1375ea197f3366f6af
#
_entry.id   6bc4e263a4953d1375ea197f3366f6af
#
_cell.length_a   1.000
_cell.length_b   1.000
_cell.length_c   1.000
_cell.angle_alpha   90.00
_cell.angle_beta   90.00
_cell.angle_gamma   90.00
#
_symmetry.space_group_name_H-M   'P 1'
#
loop_
_entity.id
_entity.type
_entity.pdbx_description
1 polymer ?
#
loop_
_entity_poly.entity_id
_entity_poly.type
_entity_poly.pdbx_seq_one_letter_code
_entity_poly.pdbx_strand_id
1 'polypeptide(L)'
;MWMQLNTRLMIALCFIAGVNAFSQKKIKQLDKVEVDILYNYYEQDGNNGAVTGGLGTEKLDNNAPQISVSIPVNKTATFGATLGLDHYTSASTANIDKYGAVTSASTRSETPENNDNNLASEDTRKYLSLNFSRLMPDNNSAVSVLYGYSKEFDVTSNYGKITWQKDSKDGNKFLSITAGVFIDKWLLIYPGEIRDGRNTGAGGGKNGHHHDDDDDDDDDDDDDDHDYYYDYFNTDKDKDDDKDDDDDDHDHDHHDRLVTTNYSARDDDDDDDDDDDDDYYGNQTAAAFKGYDKDTRFTYNVGATYGGNINSRLNASVTAEVIIQKGILNTPFHRVYFNDGITQEQFKHVKSEKLPKSRVKKALGFRANYFVSNFLVTRLFYRWYTDDFGIKASSFEIETPIKLGDGFTLYPFYRFHTQTKSDYFEAYGAHNLDAEYYTSDYDLAKFTTNKYGVGMKFSPVNGVLGFKINKKREFQFKSLEFRLSRFKRSTGLEATSITLKNTFTF
;
A
#
# COMPACT_ATOMS: atom_id res chain seq x y z
N MET A 1 -18.24 -8.92 -33.18
CA MET A 1 -19.68 -9.04 -33.04
C MET A 1 -20.14 -9.85 -31.81
N TRP A 2 -19.43 -10.89 -31.38
CA TRP A 2 -19.76 -11.68 -30.17
C TRP A 2 -19.53 -10.96 -28.83
N MET A 3 -18.54 -10.09 -28.75
CA MET A 3 -18.26 -9.33 -27.51
C MET A 3 -19.30 -8.24 -27.17
N GLN A 4 -19.94 -7.65 -28.18
CA GLN A 4 -21.01 -6.65 -27.96
C GLN A 4 -22.33 -7.29 -27.52
N LEU A 5 -22.58 -8.55 -27.92
CA LEU A 5 -23.78 -9.28 -27.52
C LEU A 5 -23.75 -9.62 -26.02
N ASN A 6 -22.56 -10.02 -25.49
CA ASN A 6 -22.40 -10.33 -24.07
C ASN A 6 -22.54 -9.11 -23.16
N THR A 7 -22.10 -7.93 -23.60
CA THR A 7 -22.23 -6.69 -22.81
C THR A 7 -23.69 -6.24 -22.76
N ARG A 8 -24.43 -6.35 -23.88
CA ARG A 8 -25.87 -6.02 -23.92
C ARG A 8 -26.71 -7.02 -23.13
N LEU A 9 -26.33 -8.30 -23.15
CA LEU A 9 -27.01 -9.35 -22.40
C LEU A 9 -26.77 -9.15 -20.86
N MET A 10 -25.57 -8.75 -20.43
CA MET A 10 -25.30 -8.43 -19.03
C MET A 10 -26.07 -7.19 -18.56
N ILE A 11 -26.17 -6.15 -19.39
CA ILE A 11 -26.97 -4.95 -19.08
C ILE A 11 -28.47 -5.31 -19.02
N ALA A 12 -28.96 -6.13 -19.94
CA ALA A 12 -30.34 -6.61 -19.94
C ALA A 12 -30.65 -7.52 -18.74
N LEU A 13 -29.71 -8.40 -18.33
CA LEU A 13 -29.86 -9.21 -17.11
C LEU A 13 -29.88 -8.33 -15.84
N CYS A 14 -29.09 -7.25 -15.79
CA CYS A 14 -29.14 -6.28 -14.69
C CYS A 14 -30.49 -5.52 -14.64
N PHE A 15 -31.10 -5.22 -15.79
CA PHE A 15 -32.41 -4.58 -15.85
C PHE A 15 -33.58 -5.53 -15.52
N ILE A 16 -33.51 -6.79 -15.96
CA ILE A 16 -34.55 -7.80 -15.67
C ILE A 16 -34.48 -8.24 -14.20
N ALA A 17 -33.27 -8.31 -13.58
CA ALA A 17 -33.12 -8.59 -12.17
C ALA A 17 -33.59 -7.44 -11.27
N GLY A 18 -33.75 -6.22 -11.81
CA GLY A 18 -34.16 -5.03 -11.05
C GLY A 18 -35.61 -5.04 -10.57
N VAL A 19 -36.46 -5.93 -11.07
CA VAL A 19 -37.90 -5.87 -10.77
C VAL A 19 -38.28 -6.61 -9.48
N ASN A 20 -37.48 -7.57 -8.99
CA ASN A 20 -37.81 -8.39 -7.80
C ASN A 20 -36.64 -8.72 -6.88
N ALA A 21 -35.68 -7.83 -6.69
CA ALA A 21 -34.54 -8.10 -5.85
C ALA A 21 -34.71 -7.55 -4.42
N PHE A 22 -34.30 -8.30 -3.38
CA PHE A 22 -34.60 -8.06 -1.98
C PHE A 22 -33.42 -8.37 -1.07
N SER A 23 -33.01 -7.48 -0.21
CA SER A 23 -31.92 -7.68 0.73
C SER A 23 -32.22 -7.33 2.14
N GLN A 24 -31.50 -7.96 3.00
CA GLN A 24 -31.36 -7.48 4.36
C GLN A 24 -29.94 -6.92 4.59
N LYS A 25 -29.83 -5.61 4.77
CA LYS A 25 -29.07 -5.08 5.86
C LYS A 25 -29.82 -3.90 6.44
N LYS A 26 -30.87 -4.16 7.25
CA LYS A 26 -31.36 -3.16 8.17
C LYS A 26 -30.14 -2.62 8.89
N ILE A 27 -29.89 -1.33 8.79
CA ILE A 27 -28.82 -0.67 9.51
C ILE A 27 -29.07 -0.94 10.98
N LYS A 28 -28.35 -1.91 11.54
CA LYS A 28 -28.53 -2.32 12.93
C LYS A 28 -27.65 -1.42 13.77
N GLN A 29 -28.28 -0.72 14.70
CA GLN A 29 -27.55 -0.03 15.74
C GLN A 29 -26.83 -1.01 16.65
N LEU A 30 -25.66 -0.61 17.13
CA LEU A 30 -24.95 -1.30 18.20
C LEU A 30 -25.66 -1.02 19.53
N ASP A 31 -25.92 -2.08 20.27
CA ASP A 31 -26.51 -1.99 21.62
C ASP A 31 -25.42 -1.91 22.70
N LYS A 32 -24.21 -2.34 22.39
CA LYS A 32 -23.04 -2.40 23.29
C LYS A 32 -21.83 -1.81 22.59
N VAL A 33 -20.86 -1.36 23.36
CA VAL A 33 -19.53 -1.01 22.83
C VAL A 33 -18.91 -2.27 22.25
N GLU A 34 -18.36 -2.17 21.06
CA GLU A 34 -17.63 -3.26 20.39
C GLU A 34 -16.17 -2.85 20.20
N VAL A 35 -15.25 -3.73 20.55
CA VAL A 35 -13.81 -3.57 20.35
C VAL A 35 -13.29 -4.72 19.52
N ASP A 36 -12.68 -4.40 18.39
CA ASP A 36 -11.98 -5.33 17.52
C ASP A 36 -10.47 -5.13 17.67
N ILE A 37 -9.76 -6.19 17.93
CA ILE A 37 -8.27 -6.24 17.85
C ILE A 37 -7.93 -7.14 16.68
N LEU A 38 -7.20 -6.58 15.72
CA LEU A 38 -6.77 -7.27 14.52
C LEU A 38 -5.26 -7.24 14.44
N TYR A 39 -4.68 -8.35 14.07
CA TYR A 39 -3.28 -8.46 13.69
C TYR A 39 -3.19 -9.12 12.32
N ASN A 40 -2.44 -8.52 11.42
CA ASN A 40 -2.15 -9.08 10.11
C ASN A 40 -0.65 -9.18 9.91
N TYR A 41 -0.18 -10.38 9.55
CA TYR A 41 1.14 -10.63 9.04
C TYR A 41 1.06 -10.88 7.54
N TYR A 42 1.94 -10.24 6.79
CA TYR A 42 2.04 -10.39 5.34
C TYR A 42 3.50 -10.52 4.95
N GLU A 43 3.80 -11.48 4.11
CA GLU A 43 5.12 -11.72 3.54
C GLU A 43 4.97 -11.91 2.04
N GLN A 44 5.82 -11.28 1.25
CA GLN A 44 5.90 -11.48 -0.19
C GLN A 44 7.33 -11.67 -0.65
N ASP A 45 7.48 -12.31 -1.81
CA ASP A 45 8.73 -12.46 -2.54
C ASP A 45 8.44 -12.44 -4.05
N GLY A 46 9.39 -11.91 -4.83
CA GLY A 46 9.29 -11.76 -6.28
C GLY A 46 10.60 -11.18 -6.84
N ASN A 47 10.64 -11.06 -8.16
CA ASN A 47 11.88 -10.72 -8.86
C ASN A 47 11.75 -9.50 -9.80
N ASN A 48 10.69 -8.70 -9.65
CA ASN A 48 10.42 -7.59 -10.56
C ASN A 48 10.34 -6.24 -9.83
N GLY A 49 11.29 -5.96 -8.93
CA GLY A 49 11.30 -4.74 -8.13
C GLY A 49 11.33 -3.46 -8.98
N ALA A 50 10.31 -2.62 -8.90
CA ALA A 50 10.21 -1.37 -9.65
C ALA A 50 11.30 -0.36 -9.26
N VAL A 51 11.77 -0.42 -8.01
CA VAL A 51 12.90 0.40 -7.52
C VAL A 51 14.18 0.14 -8.32
N THR A 52 14.34 -1.06 -8.83
CA THR A 52 15.47 -1.48 -9.66
C THR A 52 15.11 -1.62 -11.14
N GLY A 53 14.00 -0.99 -11.56
CA GLY A 53 13.60 -0.93 -12.98
C GLY A 53 12.84 -2.14 -13.48
N GLY A 54 12.24 -2.93 -12.62
CA GLY A 54 11.49 -4.14 -12.96
C GLY A 54 12.32 -5.42 -12.91
N LEU A 55 13.51 -5.37 -12.34
CA LEU A 55 14.36 -6.53 -12.00
C LEU A 55 14.73 -6.50 -10.52
N GLY A 56 15.08 -7.69 -9.97
CA GLY A 56 15.52 -7.80 -8.58
C GLY A 56 14.37 -8.03 -7.61
N THR A 57 14.73 -8.15 -6.34
CA THR A 57 13.81 -8.62 -5.29
C THR A 57 12.61 -7.70 -5.06
N GLU A 58 11.43 -8.31 -4.85
CA GLU A 58 10.21 -7.67 -4.34
C GLU A 58 9.94 -8.11 -2.88
N LYS A 59 10.96 -8.63 -2.18
CA LYS A 59 10.80 -9.15 -0.82
C LYS A 59 10.36 -8.06 0.14
N LEU A 60 9.26 -8.32 0.84
CA LEU A 60 8.67 -7.43 1.84
C LEU A 60 7.96 -8.27 2.91
N ASP A 61 8.16 -7.87 4.16
CA ASP A 61 7.43 -8.37 5.32
C ASP A 61 6.64 -7.22 5.95
N ASN A 62 5.41 -7.47 6.38
CA ASN A 62 4.57 -6.47 7.04
C ASN A 62 3.88 -7.04 8.28
N ASN A 63 3.97 -6.31 9.39
CA ASN A 63 3.28 -6.55 10.65
C ASN A 63 2.29 -5.41 10.91
N ALA A 64 1.00 -5.71 10.94
CA ALA A 64 -0.06 -4.70 10.97
C ALA A 64 -1.06 -4.93 12.13
N PRO A 65 -0.74 -4.52 13.36
CA PRO A 65 -1.69 -4.48 14.47
C PRO A 65 -2.67 -3.31 14.30
N GLN A 66 -3.94 -3.58 14.62
CA GLN A 66 -5.02 -2.59 14.58
C GLN A 66 -5.97 -2.79 15.75
N ILE A 67 -6.45 -1.70 16.33
CA ILE A 67 -7.56 -1.68 17.27
C ILE A 67 -8.67 -0.78 16.74
N SER A 68 -9.89 -1.27 16.78
CA SER A 68 -11.11 -0.51 16.42
C SER A 68 -12.11 -0.55 17.53
N VAL A 69 -12.67 0.60 17.86
CA VAL A 69 -13.69 0.75 18.89
C VAL A 69 -14.93 1.36 18.26
N SER A 70 -16.10 0.76 18.53
CA SER A 70 -17.40 1.28 18.11
C SER A 70 -18.29 1.49 19.31
N ILE A 71 -18.73 2.73 19.52
CA ILE A 71 -19.46 3.18 20.71
C ILE A 71 -20.85 3.64 20.29
N PRO A 72 -21.94 2.99 20.77
CA PRO A 72 -23.28 3.54 20.61
C PRO A 72 -23.42 4.80 21.48
N VAL A 73 -23.52 5.97 20.83
CA VAL A 73 -23.66 7.26 21.51
C VAL A 73 -25.09 7.42 22.04
N ASN A 74 -26.05 7.00 21.25
CA ASN A 74 -27.46 6.96 21.58
C ASN A 74 -28.21 5.92 20.72
N LYS A 75 -29.54 5.84 20.79
CA LYS A 75 -30.35 4.85 20.05
C LYS A 75 -30.25 4.97 18.50
N THR A 76 -29.68 6.03 17.97
CA THR A 76 -29.60 6.28 16.53
C THR A 76 -28.20 6.63 16.06
N ALA A 77 -27.24 6.86 16.95
CA ALA A 77 -25.91 7.29 16.58
C ALA A 77 -24.82 6.39 17.16
N THR A 78 -23.81 6.10 16.33
CA THR A 78 -22.62 5.34 16.70
C THR A 78 -21.38 6.13 16.31
N PHE A 79 -20.42 6.20 17.23
CA PHE A 79 -19.09 6.72 17.00
C PHE A 79 -18.12 5.56 16.88
N GLY A 80 -17.22 5.61 15.93
CA GLY A 80 -16.16 4.63 15.74
C GLY A 80 -14.79 5.30 15.67
N ALA A 81 -13.79 4.66 16.23
CA ALA A 81 -12.39 5.05 16.10
C ALA A 81 -11.54 3.81 15.78
N THR A 82 -10.58 3.97 14.88
CA THR A 82 -9.61 2.92 14.53
C THR A 82 -8.23 3.51 14.58
N LEU A 83 -7.33 2.82 15.28
CA LEU A 83 -5.90 3.09 15.33
C LEU A 83 -5.17 1.88 14.78
N GLY A 84 -4.13 2.08 13.99
CA GLY A 84 -3.31 0.99 13.50
C GLY A 84 -1.91 1.45 13.14
N LEU A 85 -1.06 0.43 13.05
CA LEU A 85 0.33 0.52 12.63
C LEU A 85 0.53 -0.51 11.53
N ASP A 86 1.27 -0.15 10.48
CA ASP A 86 1.80 -1.10 9.49
C ASP A 86 3.33 -0.93 9.51
N HIS A 87 4.02 -1.87 10.11
CA HIS A 87 5.49 -1.90 10.13
C HIS A 87 5.96 -2.89 9.08
N TYR A 88 6.70 -2.40 8.09
CA TYR A 88 7.18 -3.21 7.00
C TYR A 88 8.67 -3.03 6.73
N THR A 89 9.31 -4.13 6.31
CA THR A 89 10.67 -4.15 5.79
C THR A 89 10.61 -4.43 4.30
N SER A 90 11.43 -3.77 3.50
CA SER A 90 11.48 -3.98 2.06
C SER A 90 12.91 -4.02 1.55
N ALA A 91 13.33 -5.16 1.01
CA ALA A 91 14.64 -5.33 0.38
C ALA A 91 14.74 -4.54 -0.94
N SER A 92 13.62 -4.34 -1.63
CA SER A 92 13.58 -3.55 -2.87
C SER A 92 13.85 -2.07 -2.62
N THR A 93 13.26 -1.49 -1.59
CA THR A 93 13.44 -0.07 -1.26
C THR A 93 14.81 0.26 -0.69
N ALA A 94 15.54 -0.72 -0.17
CA ALA A 94 16.95 -0.54 0.24
C ALA A 94 17.86 -0.09 -0.91
N ASN A 95 17.45 -0.31 -2.16
CA ASN A 95 18.19 0.05 -3.36
C ASN A 95 17.89 1.47 -3.92
N ILE A 96 17.11 2.30 -3.21
CA ILE A 96 16.76 3.64 -3.69
C ILE A 96 17.99 4.49 -3.85
N ASP A 97 18.91 4.47 -2.90
CA ASP A 97 20.19 5.16 -2.99
C ASP A 97 21.35 4.19 -2.73
N LYS A 98 22.02 3.76 -3.78
CA LYS A 98 23.21 2.89 -3.70
C LYS A 98 24.44 3.60 -3.13
N TYR A 99 24.46 4.94 -3.14
CA TYR A 99 25.62 5.77 -2.83
C TYR A 99 25.41 6.64 -1.60
N GLY A 100 24.23 6.70 -1.04
CA GLY A 100 23.85 7.51 0.11
C GLY A 100 23.13 6.74 1.22
N ALA A 101 23.08 7.35 2.40
CA ALA A 101 22.43 6.76 3.57
C ALA A 101 20.90 6.95 3.60
N VAL A 102 20.32 7.47 2.50
CA VAL A 102 18.89 7.84 2.47
C VAL A 102 18.10 6.82 1.67
N THR A 103 17.12 6.21 2.30
CA THR A 103 16.13 5.33 1.70
C THR A 103 14.75 5.99 1.79
N SER A 104 13.73 5.49 1.11
CA SER A 104 12.33 5.92 1.32
C SER A 104 11.83 5.60 2.73
N ALA A 105 12.51 4.69 3.42
CA ALA A 105 12.28 4.35 4.81
C ALA A 105 13.25 5.11 5.72
N SER A 106 12.78 5.52 6.87
CA SER A 106 13.40 6.53 7.72
C SER A 106 14.70 6.12 8.42
N THR A 107 15.10 4.85 8.36
CA THR A 107 16.27 4.42 9.14
C THR A 107 17.06 3.33 8.44
N ARG A 108 18.24 3.70 7.98
CA ARG A 108 19.29 2.72 7.75
C ARG A 108 19.90 2.40 9.09
N SER A 109 19.85 1.15 9.54
CA SER A 109 20.63 0.72 10.70
C SER A 109 22.11 0.95 10.37
N GLU A 110 22.72 1.87 11.08
CA GLU A 110 24.14 2.18 10.97
C GLU A 110 24.96 1.06 11.61
N THR A 111 25.30 0.04 10.84
CA THR A 111 26.46 -0.79 11.12
C THR A 111 27.29 -0.92 9.85
N PRO A 112 28.47 -0.26 9.77
CA PRO A 112 29.30 -0.22 8.57
C PRO A 112 30.07 -1.52 8.28
N GLU A 113 29.89 -2.55 9.03
CA GLU A 113 30.69 -3.78 8.92
C GLU A 113 29.85 -4.98 8.57
N ASN A 114 29.30 -5.06 7.38
CA ASN A 114 29.18 -6.34 6.68
C ASN A 114 28.68 -6.07 5.26
N ASN A 115 29.42 -6.59 4.32
CA ASN A 115 29.21 -6.51 2.89
C ASN A 115 28.04 -7.40 2.43
N ASP A 116 26.98 -7.50 3.23
CA ASP A 116 25.76 -8.21 2.88
C ASP A 116 24.81 -7.28 2.15
N ASN A 117 24.67 -7.51 0.85
CA ASN A 117 23.73 -6.86 -0.09
C ASN A 117 22.23 -7.05 0.26
N ASN A 118 21.90 -7.34 1.50
CA ASN A 118 20.55 -7.69 1.98
C ASN A 118 20.00 -6.75 3.08
N LEU A 119 20.48 -5.51 3.14
CA LEU A 119 19.89 -4.52 4.05
C LEU A 119 18.49 -4.15 3.57
N ALA A 120 17.47 -4.66 4.24
CA ALA A 120 16.10 -4.21 4.06
C ALA A 120 15.95 -2.81 4.66
N SER A 121 15.22 -1.92 3.98
CA SER A 121 14.77 -0.69 4.61
C SER A 121 13.45 -0.90 5.33
N GLU A 122 13.26 -0.19 6.44
CA GLU A 122 12.10 -0.31 7.30
C GLU A 122 11.31 0.99 7.29
N ASP A 123 9.98 0.87 7.29
CA ASP A 123 9.11 2.02 7.52
C ASP A 123 7.90 1.62 8.36
N THR A 124 7.29 2.62 8.99
CA THR A 124 6.11 2.41 9.83
C THR A 124 5.04 3.44 9.49
N ARG A 125 3.98 2.96 8.84
CA ARG A 125 2.78 3.74 8.67
C ARG A 125 1.95 3.74 9.95
N LYS A 126 1.62 4.94 10.45
CA LYS A 126 0.71 5.15 11.58
C LYS A 126 -0.58 5.75 11.04
N TYR A 127 -1.73 5.22 11.45
CA TYR A 127 -3.00 5.75 10.98
C TYR A 127 -4.08 5.80 12.05
N LEU A 128 -4.94 6.80 11.90
CA LEU A 128 -6.16 7.03 12.68
C LEU A 128 -7.35 7.17 11.73
N SER A 129 -8.46 6.57 12.08
CA SER A 129 -9.74 6.77 11.39
C SER A 129 -10.85 6.99 12.40
N LEU A 130 -11.64 8.04 12.18
CA LEU A 130 -12.81 8.40 12.99
C LEU A 130 -14.05 8.28 12.14
N ASN A 131 -15.07 7.62 12.63
CA ASN A 131 -16.35 7.42 11.95
C ASN A 131 -17.50 7.82 12.83
N PHE A 132 -18.44 8.57 12.29
CA PHE A 132 -19.71 8.87 12.93
C PHE A 132 -20.84 8.46 12.01
N SER A 133 -21.76 7.63 12.52
CA SER A 133 -22.94 7.20 11.78
C SER A 133 -24.21 7.51 12.54
N ARG A 134 -25.25 7.95 11.82
CA ARG A 134 -26.55 8.28 12.37
C ARG A 134 -27.67 7.66 11.55
N LEU A 135 -28.53 6.94 12.24
CA LEU A 135 -29.79 6.43 11.69
C LEU A 135 -30.85 7.54 11.68
N MET A 136 -31.66 7.57 10.64
CA MET A 136 -32.84 8.41 10.49
C MET A 136 -34.05 7.49 10.34
N PRO A 137 -34.65 7.04 11.45
CA PRO A 137 -35.71 5.99 11.44
C PRO A 137 -36.93 6.37 10.62
N ASP A 138 -37.33 7.65 10.67
CA ASP A 138 -38.51 8.17 9.97
C ASP A 138 -38.37 8.06 8.44
N ASN A 139 -37.13 8.05 7.94
CA ASN A 139 -36.83 7.94 6.52
C ASN A 139 -36.27 6.58 6.11
N ASN A 140 -36.12 5.63 7.01
CA ASN A 140 -35.39 4.36 6.79
C ASN A 140 -34.01 4.62 6.14
N SER A 141 -33.29 5.62 6.61
CA SER A 141 -31.98 5.98 6.03
C SER A 141 -30.92 6.14 7.11
N ALA A 142 -29.68 6.17 6.69
CA ALA A 142 -28.53 6.45 7.53
C ALA A 142 -27.53 7.31 6.80
N VAL A 143 -26.81 8.14 7.54
CA VAL A 143 -25.64 8.87 7.08
C VAL A 143 -24.46 8.47 7.92
N SER A 144 -23.33 8.29 7.28
CA SER A 144 -22.05 8.04 7.93
C SER A 144 -21.01 9.00 7.36
N VAL A 145 -20.25 9.62 8.25
CA VAL A 145 -19.10 10.47 7.91
C VAL A 145 -17.86 9.84 8.49
N LEU A 146 -16.81 9.77 7.70
CA LEU A 146 -15.53 9.21 8.11
C LEU A 146 -14.43 10.20 7.77
N TYR A 147 -13.52 10.41 8.70
CA TYR A 147 -12.27 11.11 8.52
C TYR A 147 -11.13 10.15 8.85
N GLY A 148 -10.05 10.20 8.11
CA GLY A 148 -8.84 9.43 8.38
C GLY A 148 -7.58 10.22 8.08
N TYR A 149 -6.55 9.85 8.81
CA TYR A 149 -5.20 10.38 8.69
C TYR A 149 -4.22 9.23 8.72
N SER A 150 -3.22 9.25 7.84
CA SER A 150 -2.07 8.35 7.92
C SER A 150 -0.78 9.08 7.60
N LYS A 151 0.32 8.60 8.20
CA LYS A 151 1.66 9.11 7.98
C LYS A 151 2.65 7.96 7.91
N GLU A 152 3.47 7.98 6.90
CA GLU A 152 4.70 7.20 6.70
C GLU A 152 5.84 8.18 6.45
N PHE A 153 7.03 7.68 6.19
CA PHE A 153 8.19 8.55 5.96
C PHE A 153 7.98 9.47 4.75
N ASP A 154 7.59 8.91 3.61
CA ASP A 154 7.49 9.59 2.33
C ASP A 154 6.08 10.10 1.99
N VAL A 155 5.04 9.66 2.72
CA VAL A 155 3.64 10.01 2.43
C VAL A 155 2.88 10.43 3.68
N THR A 156 2.14 11.53 3.56
CA THR A 156 1.11 11.91 4.55
C THR A 156 -0.24 12.00 3.84
N SER A 157 -1.22 11.25 4.30
CA SER A 157 -2.56 11.18 3.71
C SER A 157 -3.64 11.66 4.68
N ASN A 158 -4.54 12.49 4.17
CA ASN A 158 -5.80 12.84 4.81
C ASN A 158 -6.94 12.39 3.92
N TYR A 159 -7.98 11.78 4.48
CA TYR A 159 -9.14 11.42 3.69
C TYR A 159 -10.44 11.66 4.43
N GLY A 160 -11.44 12.09 3.67
CA GLY A 160 -12.80 12.28 4.13
C GLY A 160 -13.77 11.47 3.27
N LYS A 161 -14.79 10.88 3.89
CA LYS A 161 -15.80 10.10 3.19
C LYS A 161 -17.17 10.32 3.82
N ILE A 162 -18.19 10.49 2.97
CA ILE A 162 -19.58 10.50 3.38
C ILE A 162 -20.32 9.36 2.67
N THR A 163 -21.17 8.67 3.40
CA THR A 163 -22.03 7.61 2.87
C THR A 163 -23.46 7.87 3.31
N TRP A 164 -24.38 7.89 2.34
CA TRP A 164 -25.79 7.88 2.60
C TRP A 164 -26.37 6.55 2.15
N GLN A 165 -27.18 5.93 3.00
CA GLN A 165 -27.89 4.70 2.69
C GLN A 165 -29.39 4.88 2.92
N LYS A 166 -30.19 4.34 2.02
CA LYS A 166 -31.64 4.30 2.08
C LYS A 166 -32.09 2.84 1.98
N ASP A 167 -32.85 2.40 2.97
CA ASP A 167 -33.49 1.09 2.96
C ASP A 167 -34.94 1.22 2.46
N SER A 168 -35.45 0.19 1.77
CA SER A 168 -36.86 0.09 1.40
C SER A 168 -37.74 -0.04 2.67
N LYS A 169 -39.02 0.26 2.55
CA LYS A 169 -39.96 0.19 3.70
C LYS A 169 -40.07 -1.21 4.28
N ASP A 170 -39.96 -2.23 3.45
CA ASP A 170 -39.97 -3.65 3.83
C ASP A 170 -38.60 -4.15 4.30
N GLY A 171 -37.55 -3.31 4.26
CA GLY A 171 -36.18 -3.66 4.66
C GLY A 171 -35.49 -4.64 3.70
N ASN A 172 -36.08 -4.91 2.56
CA ASN A 172 -35.60 -5.95 1.65
C ASN A 172 -34.60 -5.44 0.61
N LYS A 173 -34.56 -4.14 0.33
CA LYS A 173 -33.66 -3.50 -0.63
C LYS A 173 -32.95 -2.34 0.02
N PHE A 174 -31.77 -2.01 -0.49
CA PHE A 174 -31.07 -0.79 -0.10
C PHE A 174 -30.38 -0.14 -1.29
N LEU A 175 -30.26 1.18 -1.21
CA LEU A 175 -29.39 1.98 -2.06
C LEU A 175 -28.40 2.70 -1.14
N SER A 176 -27.11 2.58 -1.43
CA SER A 176 -26.06 3.30 -0.74
C SER A 176 -25.27 4.16 -1.76
N ILE A 177 -25.04 5.41 -1.43
CA ILE A 177 -24.22 6.32 -2.22
C ILE A 177 -23.08 6.79 -1.34
N THR A 178 -21.87 6.74 -1.85
CA THR A 178 -20.65 7.13 -1.15
C THR A 178 -19.88 8.12 -1.99
N ALA A 179 -19.38 9.19 -1.37
CA ALA A 179 -18.44 10.12 -1.96
C ALA A 179 -17.25 10.31 -0.98
N GLY A 180 -16.06 10.43 -1.51
CA GLY A 180 -14.86 10.60 -0.71
C GLY A 180 -13.76 11.33 -1.45
N VAL A 181 -12.83 11.90 -0.67
CA VAL A 181 -11.63 12.56 -1.15
C VAL A 181 -10.44 12.13 -0.32
N PHE A 182 -9.32 11.88 -0.99
CA PHE A 182 -8.00 11.67 -0.39
C PHE A 182 -7.08 12.80 -0.85
N ILE A 183 -6.24 13.27 0.05
CA ILE A 183 -5.21 14.28 -0.18
C ILE A 183 -3.92 13.69 0.34
N ASP A 184 -3.08 13.20 -0.58
CA ASP A 184 -1.82 12.55 -0.28
C ASP A 184 -0.68 13.51 -0.62
N LYS A 185 0.14 13.85 0.36
CA LYS A 185 1.36 14.65 0.18
C LYS A 185 2.56 13.73 0.15
N TRP A 186 3.29 13.75 -0.94
CA TRP A 186 4.45 12.90 -1.21
C TRP A 186 5.74 13.68 -1.09
N LEU A 187 6.78 13.07 -0.51
CA LEU A 187 8.16 13.52 -0.66
C LEU A 187 8.70 13.00 -1.98
N LEU A 188 9.37 13.86 -2.73
CA LEU A 188 9.98 13.51 -4.02
C LEU A 188 11.40 12.96 -3.78
N ILE A 189 11.47 11.66 -3.47
CA ILE A 189 12.72 10.96 -3.23
C ILE A 189 13.16 10.31 -4.54
N TYR A 190 14.19 10.85 -5.18
CA TYR A 190 14.74 10.31 -6.41
C TYR A 190 15.94 9.40 -6.13
N PRO A 191 16.19 8.36 -6.95
CA PRO A 191 17.43 7.59 -6.90
C PRO A 191 18.67 8.48 -6.96
N GLY A 192 19.71 8.14 -6.18
CA GLY A 192 20.90 8.98 -6.05
C GLY A 192 21.58 9.31 -7.38
N GLU A 193 21.66 8.34 -8.30
CA GLU A 193 22.24 8.55 -9.64
C GLU A 193 21.43 9.51 -10.52
N ILE A 194 20.11 9.62 -10.28
CA ILE A 194 19.23 10.55 -11.01
C ILE A 194 19.28 11.94 -10.36
N ARG A 195 19.22 12.00 -9.04
CA ARG A 195 19.26 13.23 -8.26
C ARG A 195 20.58 13.97 -8.43
N ASP A 196 21.70 13.25 -8.34
CA ASP A 196 23.04 13.84 -8.32
C ASP A 196 23.64 14.02 -9.73
N GLY A 197 22.86 13.76 -10.79
CA GLY A 197 23.31 13.90 -12.17
C GLY A 197 24.42 12.93 -12.61
N ARG A 198 24.65 11.87 -11.83
CA ARG A 198 25.68 10.84 -12.12
C ARG A 198 25.34 9.95 -13.31
N ASN A 199 24.18 10.18 -13.90
CA ASN A 199 23.72 9.46 -15.10
C ASN A 199 24.32 10.12 -16.34
N THR A 200 25.48 9.64 -16.78
CA THR A 200 26.27 10.20 -17.89
C THR A 200 25.59 10.12 -19.26
N GLY A 201 24.35 9.63 -19.37
CA GLY A 201 23.63 9.40 -20.62
C GLY A 201 22.42 10.27 -20.89
N ALA A 202 21.92 11.01 -19.94
CA ALA A 202 20.74 11.86 -20.14
C ALA A 202 21.17 13.32 -20.02
N GLY A 203 20.94 14.13 -21.07
CA GLY A 203 21.06 15.57 -21.02
C GLY A 203 20.12 16.12 -19.93
N GLY A 204 20.59 16.20 -18.70
CA GLY A 204 19.92 16.88 -17.62
C GLY A 204 19.94 18.37 -17.93
N GLY A 205 18.77 18.97 -18.18
CA GLY A 205 18.65 20.41 -18.23
C GLY A 205 19.17 21.00 -16.94
N LYS A 206 20.31 21.65 -16.98
CA LYS A 206 20.78 22.55 -15.96
C LYS A 206 19.69 23.62 -15.83
N ASN A 207 18.98 23.67 -14.73
CA ASN A 207 18.33 24.92 -14.31
C ASN A 207 19.47 25.88 -13.97
N GLY A 208 19.88 26.65 -14.98
CA GLY A 208 20.83 27.71 -14.83
C GLY A 208 20.17 28.84 -14.05
N HIS A 209 20.67 29.12 -12.87
CA HIS A 209 20.67 30.48 -12.41
C HIS A 209 21.68 31.22 -13.24
N HIS A 210 21.20 32.17 -14.07
CA HIS A 210 22.01 33.22 -14.62
C HIS A 210 22.54 34.07 -13.45
N HIS A 211 23.86 34.06 -13.30
CA HIS A 211 24.60 35.19 -12.87
C HIS A 211 25.38 35.67 -14.10
N ASP A 212 24.99 36.84 -14.57
CA ASP A 212 25.79 37.68 -15.44
C ASP A 212 26.89 38.24 -14.56
N ASP A 213 28.12 38.00 -14.90
CA ASP A 213 29.24 38.89 -14.64
C ASP A 213 30.31 38.63 -15.74
N ASP A 214 30.54 39.71 -16.46
CA ASP A 214 31.58 39.89 -17.45
C ASP A 214 32.97 39.81 -16.81
N ASP A 215 33.94 39.28 -17.50
CA ASP A 215 35.19 39.90 -17.89
C ASP A 215 36.28 38.89 -18.25
N ASP A 216 36.75 39.05 -19.42
CA ASP A 216 38.06 39.08 -20.07
C ASP A 216 39.24 38.13 -19.66
N ASP A 217 39.79 37.58 -20.73
CA ASP A 217 41.18 37.44 -21.14
C ASP A 217 42.02 36.20 -20.79
N ASP A 218 42.52 35.66 -21.93
CA ASP A 218 43.86 35.17 -22.27
C ASP A 218 44.33 33.74 -21.94
N ASP A 219 44.56 33.05 -23.07
CA ASP A 219 45.69 32.22 -23.52
C ASP A 219 46.33 31.18 -22.60
N ASP A 220 46.41 29.98 -23.06
CA ASP A 220 47.60 29.25 -23.57
C ASP A 220 47.47 27.72 -23.47
N ASP A 221 48.01 27.11 -24.48
CA ASP A 221 48.24 25.70 -24.78
C ASP A 221 48.81 24.86 -23.63
N ASP A 222 48.44 23.58 -23.57
CA ASP A 222 49.37 22.48 -23.77
C ASP A 222 48.70 21.09 -23.64
N ASP A 223 49.09 20.25 -24.59
CA ASP A 223 48.86 18.81 -24.70
C ASP A 223 49.34 18.05 -23.44
N ASP A 224 48.61 16.99 -23.05
CA ASP A 224 49.23 15.70 -22.75
C ASP A 224 48.22 14.56 -22.60
N ASP A 225 48.40 13.57 -23.45
CA ASP A 225 47.80 12.24 -23.42
C ASP A 225 48.18 11.48 -22.14
N HIS A 226 47.22 10.89 -21.46
CA HIS A 226 47.45 9.67 -20.70
C HIS A 226 46.25 8.73 -20.69
N ASP A 227 46.33 7.71 -21.51
CA ASP A 227 45.65 6.44 -21.44
C ASP A 227 45.84 5.76 -20.07
N TYR A 228 44.76 5.37 -19.40
CA TYR A 228 44.80 4.31 -18.41
C TYR A 228 43.73 3.27 -18.69
N TYR A 229 44.22 2.17 -19.29
CA TYR A 229 43.58 0.86 -19.33
C TYR A 229 43.57 0.26 -17.93
N TYR A 230 42.42 -0.22 -17.46
CA TYR A 230 42.36 -1.24 -16.43
C TYR A 230 41.69 -2.50 -16.96
N ASP A 231 42.56 -3.48 -17.15
CA ASP A 231 42.30 -4.88 -17.38
C ASP A 231 41.75 -5.53 -16.07
N TYR A 232 40.66 -6.28 -16.16
CA TYR A 232 40.26 -7.21 -15.13
C TYR A 232 40.28 -8.62 -15.65
N PHE A 233 41.34 -9.32 -15.34
CA PHE A 233 41.46 -10.77 -15.55
C PHE A 233 41.17 -11.55 -14.29
N ASN A 234 40.32 -12.55 -14.48
CA ASN A 234 40.10 -13.76 -13.73
C ASN A 234 41.39 -14.39 -13.14
N THR A 235 41.28 -14.92 -11.91
CA THR A 235 41.93 -16.20 -11.59
C THR A 235 41.28 -16.86 -10.38
N ASP A 236 40.70 -18.05 -10.64
CA ASP A 236 40.51 -19.13 -9.68
C ASP A 236 41.83 -19.54 -9.03
N LYS A 237 41.78 -19.90 -7.75
CA LYS A 237 42.53 -21.03 -7.20
C LYS A 237 42.10 -21.39 -5.76
N ASP A 238 41.67 -22.63 -5.67
CA ASP A 238 41.56 -23.45 -4.45
C ASP A 238 42.86 -23.46 -3.61
N LYS A 239 42.73 -23.56 -2.29
CA LYS A 239 43.53 -24.44 -1.45
C LYS A 239 43.00 -24.51 -0.01
N ASP A 240 42.69 -25.73 0.36
CA ASP A 240 42.57 -26.26 1.73
C ASP A 240 43.80 -25.93 2.58
N ASP A 241 43.58 -25.79 3.89
CA ASP A 241 44.38 -26.47 4.94
C ASP A 241 43.90 -26.10 6.37
N ASP A 242 43.75 -27.16 7.12
CA ASP A 242 43.42 -27.28 8.55
C ASP A 242 44.38 -26.55 9.51
N LYS A 243 43.88 -26.14 10.70
CA LYS A 243 44.35 -26.57 12.04
C LYS A 243 43.81 -25.73 13.18
N ASP A 244 43.11 -26.44 14.06
CA ASP A 244 43.19 -26.64 15.50
C ASP A 244 43.57 -25.50 16.48
N ASP A 245 42.71 -25.47 17.54
CA ASP A 245 42.97 -25.28 18.99
C ASP A 245 43.27 -23.87 19.53
N ASP A 246 42.50 -23.35 20.43
CA ASP A 246 42.57 -23.48 21.88
C ASP A 246 41.65 -22.47 22.61
N ASP A 247 41.16 -22.94 23.73
CA ASP A 247 40.38 -22.31 24.80
C ASP A 247 40.92 -20.96 25.27
N ASP A 248 39.99 -20.07 25.72
CA ASP A 248 40.09 -19.46 27.04
C ASP A 248 38.83 -18.68 27.45
N ASP A 249 38.29 -19.09 28.59
CA ASP A 249 37.26 -18.45 29.40
C ASP A 249 37.68 -17.03 29.87
N HIS A 250 36.78 -16.07 29.79
CA HIS A 250 36.73 -14.99 30.79
C HIS A 250 35.29 -14.38 30.91
N ASP A 251 34.70 -14.71 32.06
CA ASP A 251 33.58 -13.99 32.68
C ASP A 251 33.91 -12.51 32.89
N HIS A 252 33.02 -11.61 32.53
CA HIS A 252 32.85 -10.33 33.22
C HIS A 252 31.40 -9.87 33.17
N ASP A 253 30.75 -9.92 34.33
CA ASP A 253 29.58 -9.14 34.72
C ASP A 253 29.80 -7.64 34.48
N HIS A 254 28.85 -6.93 33.89
CA HIS A 254 28.59 -5.53 34.24
C HIS A 254 27.17 -5.07 33.88
N HIS A 255 26.37 -4.93 34.93
CA HIS A 255 25.46 -3.84 35.28
C HIS A 255 24.63 -3.14 34.19
N ASP A 256 23.33 -3.32 34.35
CA ASP A 256 22.23 -2.45 33.95
C ASP A 256 22.51 -0.96 34.16
N ARG A 257 22.28 -0.16 33.13
CA ARG A 257 22.01 1.27 33.31
C ARG A 257 20.96 1.74 32.30
N LEU A 258 19.73 1.82 32.79
CA LEU A 258 18.63 2.55 32.18
C LEU A 258 19.03 4.02 32.00
N VAL A 259 19.02 4.51 30.77
CA VAL A 259 19.06 5.95 30.49
C VAL A 259 17.74 6.34 29.86
N THR A 260 16.88 6.92 30.68
CA THR A 260 15.70 7.68 30.23
C THR A 260 16.14 9.03 29.72
N THR A 261 15.93 9.33 28.45
CA THR A 261 16.04 10.69 27.93
C THR A 261 14.66 11.26 27.67
N ASN A 262 14.29 12.20 28.52
CA ASN A 262 13.17 13.11 28.36
C ASN A 262 13.48 14.09 27.22
N TYR A 263 12.58 14.21 26.23
CA TYR A 263 12.55 15.36 25.33
C TYR A 263 11.43 16.30 25.77
N SER A 264 11.82 17.42 26.33
CA SER A 264 10.95 18.58 26.52
C SER A 264 11.00 19.47 25.28
N ALA A 265 9.81 19.86 24.83
CA ALA A 265 9.62 20.94 23.87
C ALA A 265 10.16 22.26 24.44
N ARG A 266 10.81 23.03 23.60
CA ARG A 266 11.00 24.46 23.80
C ARG A 266 10.70 25.17 22.49
N ASP A 267 9.64 25.96 22.53
CA ASP A 267 9.46 27.13 21.68
C ASP A 267 10.46 28.19 22.17
N ASP A 268 11.09 28.89 21.27
CA ASP A 268 11.51 30.27 21.47
C ASP A 268 11.90 30.86 20.09
N ASP A 269 11.16 31.90 19.73
CA ASP A 269 11.51 32.93 18.79
C ASP A 269 12.71 33.72 19.38
N ASP A 270 13.64 34.17 18.54
CA ASP A 270 14.17 35.53 18.55
C ASP A 270 15.29 35.69 17.51
N ASP A 271 15.17 36.79 16.77
CA ASP A 271 16.15 37.41 15.90
C ASP A 271 17.42 37.75 16.65
N ASP A 272 18.58 37.73 15.98
CA ASP A 272 19.54 38.82 15.95
C ASP A 272 20.77 38.47 15.06
N ASP A 273 21.11 39.47 14.23
CA ASP A 273 22.32 39.60 13.44
C ASP A 273 23.56 39.61 14.30
N ASP A 274 24.65 38.99 13.81
CA ASP A 274 25.99 39.58 13.91
C ASP A 274 27.01 38.80 13.06
N ASP A 275 27.73 39.60 12.24
CA ASP A 275 28.92 39.25 11.50
C ASP A 275 30.06 38.82 12.42
N ASP A 276 30.84 37.80 11.98
CA ASP A 276 32.29 37.83 12.11
C ASP A 276 32.99 36.74 11.29
N ASP A 277 33.96 37.19 10.51
CA ASP A 277 34.96 36.44 9.78
C ASP A 277 35.80 35.54 10.69
N ASP A 278 36.12 34.30 10.28
CA ASP A 278 37.46 33.78 10.09
C ASP A 278 37.58 32.26 10.05
N ASP A 279 38.44 31.83 9.14
CA ASP A 279 39.21 30.58 9.07
C ASP A 279 38.75 29.39 8.24
N TYR A 280 39.31 29.43 7.07
CA TYR A 280 39.56 28.39 6.08
C TYR A 280 40.37 27.21 6.68
N TYR A 281 39.70 26.08 6.94
CA TYR A 281 40.30 24.75 6.80
C TYR A 281 39.22 23.73 6.38
N GLY A 282 39.49 23.13 5.23
CA GLY A 282 38.57 22.21 4.56
C GLY A 282 38.17 21.00 5.37
N ASN A 283 36.88 20.92 5.58
CA ASN A 283 36.19 19.67 5.75
C ASN A 283 34.93 19.78 4.85
N GLN A 284 34.90 19.02 3.74
CA GLN A 284 33.68 18.92 2.96
C GLN A 284 32.64 18.18 3.82
N THR A 285 32.06 18.89 4.78
CA THR A 285 30.84 18.47 5.42
C THR A 285 29.78 18.40 4.34
N ALA A 286 29.22 17.21 4.15
CA ALA A 286 28.07 16.98 3.31
C ALA A 286 27.12 18.16 3.41
N ALA A 287 26.84 18.82 2.27
CA ALA A 287 25.91 19.93 2.19
C ALA A 287 24.65 19.57 2.98
N ALA A 288 24.28 20.41 3.92
CA ALA A 288 23.11 20.20 4.78
C ALA A 288 21.93 19.88 3.89
N PHE A 289 21.32 18.70 4.08
CA PHE A 289 20.25 18.17 3.27
C PHE A 289 19.05 19.13 3.39
N LYS A 290 18.88 20.01 2.41
CA LYS A 290 17.65 20.81 2.25
C LYS A 290 16.54 19.84 1.89
N GLY A 291 15.72 19.42 2.84
CA GLY A 291 14.67 18.40 2.73
C GLY A 291 14.10 18.17 1.32
N TYR A 292 13.43 17.04 1.14
CA TYR A 292 12.85 16.69 -0.16
C TYR A 292 11.75 17.65 -0.60
N ASP A 293 11.67 17.95 -1.90
CA ASP A 293 10.51 18.61 -2.49
C ASP A 293 9.26 17.77 -2.27
N LYS A 294 8.10 18.41 -2.41
CA LYS A 294 6.79 17.78 -2.15
C LYS A 294 5.87 17.98 -3.33
N ASP A 295 5.07 16.96 -3.63
CA ASP A 295 3.94 17.06 -4.57
C ASP A 295 2.69 16.44 -3.94
N THR A 296 1.53 16.72 -4.51
CA THR A 296 0.25 16.30 -3.95
C THR A 296 -0.56 15.49 -4.95
N ARG A 297 -1.15 14.38 -4.46
CA ARG A 297 -2.14 13.60 -5.18
C ARG A 297 -3.51 13.79 -4.56
N PHE A 298 -4.48 14.15 -5.38
CA PHE A 298 -5.90 14.18 -5.04
C PHE A 298 -6.58 12.95 -5.62
N THR A 299 -7.37 12.25 -4.82
CA THR A 299 -8.19 11.13 -5.28
C THR A 299 -9.63 11.38 -4.87
N TYR A 300 -10.50 11.53 -5.86
CA TYR A 300 -11.95 11.66 -5.68
C TYR A 300 -12.61 10.34 -6.04
N ASN A 301 -13.48 9.84 -5.18
CA ASN A 301 -14.24 8.64 -5.46
C ASN A 301 -15.73 8.86 -5.23
N VAL A 302 -16.53 8.36 -6.15
CA VAL A 302 -17.99 8.30 -6.03
C VAL A 302 -18.44 6.90 -6.37
N GLY A 303 -19.26 6.31 -5.50
CA GLY A 303 -19.78 4.97 -5.68
C GLY A 303 -21.25 4.87 -5.30
N ALA A 304 -21.96 3.98 -5.98
CA ALA A 304 -23.33 3.63 -5.64
C ALA A 304 -23.45 2.09 -5.57
N THR A 305 -24.12 1.62 -4.52
CA THR A 305 -24.44 0.20 -4.35
C THR A 305 -25.95 0.04 -4.21
N TYR A 306 -26.52 -0.78 -5.08
CA TYR A 306 -27.90 -1.24 -4.94
C TYR A 306 -27.92 -2.73 -4.67
N GLY A 307 -28.69 -3.14 -3.67
CA GLY A 307 -28.71 -4.56 -3.30
C GLY A 307 -29.99 -4.99 -2.65
N GLY A 308 -30.09 -6.33 -2.58
CA GLY A 308 -31.30 -6.86 -2.02
C GLY A 308 -31.40 -8.39 -1.93
N ASN A 309 -32.44 -8.92 -1.17
CA ASN A 309 -32.84 -10.32 -1.26
C ASN A 309 -33.60 -10.53 -2.56
N ILE A 310 -33.10 -11.39 -3.43
CA ILE A 310 -33.80 -11.82 -4.64
C ILE A 310 -34.90 -12.80 -4.27
N ASN A 311 -34.61 -13.67 -3.32
CA ASN A 311 -35.57 -14.60 -2.71
C ASN A 311 -35.09 -15.00 -1.31
N SER A 312 -35.76 -15.92 -0.65
CA SER A 312 -35.43 -16.39 0.71
C SER A 312 -34.04 -17.02 0.84
N ARG A 313 -33.38 -17.39 -0.26
CA ARG A 313 -32.06 -18.02 -0.26
C ARG A 313 -30.97 -17.20 -0.93
N LEU A 314 -31.33 -16.20 -1.74
CA LEU A 314 -30.37 -15.44 -2.54
C LEU A 314 -30.45 -13.94 -2.19
N ASN A 315 -29.32 -13.44 -1.79
CA ASN A 315 -29.05 -12.01 -1.60
C ASN A 315 -28.04 -11.55 -2.64
N ALA A 316 -28.27 -10.43 -3.31
CA ALA A 316 -27.32 -9.91 -4.30
C ALA A 316 -27.21 -8.39 -4.25
N SER A 317 -26.08 -7.87 -4.71
CA SER A 317 -25.84 -6.44 -4.87
C SER A 317 -24.96 -6.14 -6.06
N VAL A 318 -25.15 -4.95 -6.63
CA VAL A 318 -24.31 -4.36 -7.68
C VAL A 318 -23.74 -3.06 -7.15
N THR A 319 -22.47 -2.84 -7.39
CA THR A 319 -21.75 -1.61 -7.03
C THR A 319 -21.15 -1.01 -8.29
N ALA A 320 -21.38 0.28 -8.53
CA ALA A 320 -20.66 1.06 -9.54
C ALA A 320 -19.80 2.11 -8.84
N GLU A 321 -18.56 2.28 -9.30
CA GLU A 321 -17.61 3.21 -8.71
C GLU A 321 -16.83 3.93 -9.82
N VAL A 322 -16.63 5.24 -9.64
CA VAL A 322 -15.74 6.08 -10.44
C VAL A 322 -14.73 6.72 -9.50
N ILE A 323 -13.45 6.65 -9.87
CA ILE A 323 -12.34 7.24 -9.13
C ILE A 323 -11.57 8.14 -10.09
N ILE A 324 -11.29 9.37 -9.66
CA ILE A 324 -10.50 10.35 -10.40
C ILE A 324 -9.29 10.70 -9.55
N GLN A 325 -8.11 10.49 -10.09
CA GLN A 325 -6.84 10.86 -9.46
C GLN A 325 -6.21 12.01 -10.22
N LYS A 326 -5.63 12.98 -9.52
CA LYS A 326 -4.93 14.14 -10.08
C LYS A 326 -3.69 14.47 -9.26
N GLY A 327 -2.66 15.00 -9.91
CA GLY A 327 -1.38 15.34 -9.30
C GLY A 327 -0.33 14.27 -9.53
N ILE A 328 0.51 13.99 -8.55
CA ILE A 328 1.57 12.96 -8.69
C ILE A 328 0.96 11.55 -8.72
N LEU A 329 1.18 10.81 -9.80
CA LEU A 329 0.74 9.43 -9.98
C LEU A 329 1.89 8.45 -10.18
N ASN A 330 3.10 8.96 -10.40
CA ASN A 330 4.33 8.19 -10.45
C ASN A 330 4.96 8.06 -9.07
N THR A 331 5.81 7.05 -8.91
CA THR A 331 6.66 6.86 -7.74
C THR A 331 8.06 7.37 -8.04
N PRO A 332 8.54 8.46 -7.39
CA PRO A 332 9.78 9.12 -7.77
C PRO A 332 11.02 8.22 -7.73
N PHE A 333 11.08 7.26 -6.83
CA PHE A 333 12.21 6.34 -6.66
C PHE A 333 12.15 5.10 -7.56
N HIS A 334 11.11 4.90 -8.39
CA HIS A 334 11.09 3.84 -9.40
C HIS A 334 11.99 4.20 -10.57
N ARG A 335 12.89 3.29 -10.93
CA ARG A 335 13.78 3.42 -12.09
C ARG A 335 13.12 2.86 -13.34
N VAL A 336 13.41 3.48 -14.47
CA VAL A 336 13.04 2.97 -15.79
C VAL A 336 14.26 3.00 -16.68
N TYR A 337 14.66 1.84 -17.20
CA TYR A 337 15.77 1.67 -18.12
C TYR A 337 15.26 1.64 -19.55
N PHE A 338 15.96 2.34 -20.44
CA PHE A 338 15.54 2.54 -21.83
C PHE A 338 16.40 1.71 -22.79
N ASN A 339 15.78 1.27 -23.87
CA ASN A 339 16.48 0.63 -24.98
C ASN A 339 17.25 1.71 -25.77
N ASP A 340 18.54 1.78 -25.56
CA ASP A 340 19.44 2.71 -26.26
C ASP A 340 20.19 2.06 -27.40
N GLY A 341 19.85 0.81 -27.77
CA GLY A 341 20.51 0.05 -28.86
C GLY A 341 21.87 -0.54 -28.48
N ILE A 342 22.29 -0.38 -27.21
CA ILE A 342 23.50 -0.98 -26.66
C ILE A 342 23.11 -2.29 -25.95
N THR A 343 24.02 -3.26 -25.92
CA THR A 343 23.81 -4.57 -25.29
C THR A 343 23.34 -4.43 -23.85
N GLN A 344 22.46 -5.32 -23.41
CA GLN A 344 21.71 -5.31 -22.12
C GLN A 344 22.54 -5.11 -20.84
N GLU A 345 23.85 -5.15 -20.91
CA GLU A 345 24.75 -5.02 -19.76
C GLU A 345 25.11 -3.58 -19.38
N GLN A 346 24.81 -2.60 -20.25
CA GLN A 346 25.16 -1.20 -20.02
C GLN A 346 24.08 -0.24 -20.52
N PHE A 347 22.92 -0.22 -19.84
CA PHE A 347 21.92 0.82 -20.09
C PHE A 347 22.46 2.17 -19.61
N LYS A 348 22.83 3.04 -20.56
CA LYS A 348 23.29 4.40 -20.27
C LYS A 348 22.15 5.34 -19.85
N HIS A 349 20.89 5.01 -20.20
CA HIS A 349 19.74 5.85 -19.95
C HIS A 349 18.83 5.25 -18.89
N VAL A 350 18.86 5.81 -17.69
CA VAL A 350 17.94 5.53 -16.62
C VAL A 350 17.23 6.83 -16.22
N LYS A 351 15.91 6.77 -16.06
CA LYS A 351 15.09 7.90 -15.57
C LYS A 351 14.19 7.43 -14.43
N SER A 352 13.71 8.37 -13.63
CA SER A 352 12.62 8.10 -12.70
C SER A 352 11.32 7.86 -13.48
N GLU A 353 10.44 7.01 -12.95
CA GLU A 353 9.11 6.78 -13.49
C GLU A 353 8.38 8.10 -13.80
N LYS A 354 7.70 8.12 -14.93
CA LYS A 354 6.89 9.28 -15.35
C LYS A 354 5.54 8.82 -15.87
N LEU A 355 4.47 9.21 -15.18
CA LEU A 355 3.09 8.90 -15.53
C LEU A 355 2.29 10.18 -15.76
N PRO A 356 1.16 10.13 -16.51
CA PRO A 356 0.26 11.26 -16.63
C PRO A 356 -0.25 11.72 -15.26
N LYS A 357 -0.44 13.02 -15.09
CA LYS A 357 -0.92 13.64 -13.84
C LYS A 357 -2.42 13.48 -13.58
N SER A 358 -3.14 12.68 -14.38
CA SER A 358 -4.56 12.40 -14.23
C SER A 358 -4.85 10.96 -14.58
N ARG A 359 -5.72 10.30 -13.80
CA ARG A 359 -6.18 8.93 -14.05
C ARG A 359 -7.64 8.77 -13.65
N VAL A 360 -8.47 8.28 -14.57
CA VAL A 360 -9.90 7.99 -14.35
C VAL A 360 -10.10 6.48 -14.34
N LYS A 361 -10.62 5.97 -13.24
CA LYS A 361 -10.87 4.54 -13.02
C LYS A 361 -12.37 4.29 -12.91
N LYS A 362 -12.86 3.21 -13.51
CA LYS A 362 -14.25 2.78 -13.46
C LYS A 362 -14.32 1.32 -13.05
N ALA A 363 -15.20 1.01 -12.09
CA ALA A 363 -15.37 -0.35 -11.62
C ALA A 363 -16.86 -0.71 -11.48
N LEU A 364 -17.19 -1.95 -11.82
CA LEU A 364 -18.47 -2.57 -11.55
C LEU A 364 -18.25 -3.84 -10.73
N GLY A 365 -18.90 -3.93 -9.58
CA GLY A 365 -18.87 -5.07 -8.69
C GLY A 365 -20.22 -5.76 -8.60
N PHE A 366 -20.22 -7.08 -8.54
CA PHE A 366 -21.39 -7.89 -8.28
C PHE A 366 -21.10 -8.82 -7.10
N ARG A 367 -22.02 -8.89 -6.16
CA ARG A 367 -22.00 -9.84 -5.04
C ARG A 367 -23.27 -10.65 -5.01
N ALA A 368 -23.11 -11.96 -4.70
CA ALA A 368 -24.23 -12.84 -4.43
C ALA A 368 -23.91 -13.73 -3.22
N ASN A 369 -24.85 -13.84 -2.29
CA ASN A 369 -24.79 -14.77 -1.18
C ASN A 369 -25.93 -15.76 -1.33
N TYR A 370 -25.61 -17.03 -1.55
CA TYR A 370 -26.60 -18.08 -1.71
C TYR A 370 -26.60 -19.00 -0.49
N PHE A 371 -27.73 -19.06 0.16
CA PHE A 371 -27.97 -19.94 1.29
C PHE A 371 -28.34 -21.34 0.78
N VAL A 372 -27.36 -22.23 0.76
CA VAL A 372 -27.52 -23.61 0.28
C VAL A 372 -28.28 -24.43 1.30
N SER A 373 -27.87 -24.37 2.56
CA SER A 373 -28.45 -25.08 3.69
C SER A 373 -28.15 -24.40 5.03
N ASN A 374 -28.65 -24.92 6.13
CA ASN A 374 -28.42 -24.36 7.49
C ASN A 374 -26.93 -24.33 7.89
N PHE A 375 -26.09 -25.15 7.28
CA PHE A 375 -24.66 -25.21 7.56
C PHE A 375 -23.80 -24.66 6.43
N LEU A 376 -24.35 -24.32 5.26
CA LEU A 376 -23.57 -23.96 4.07
C LEU A 376 -24.16 -22.71 3.40
N VAL A 377 -23.29 -21.72 3.23
CA VAL A 377 -23.55 -20.53 2.41
C VAL A 377 -22.46 -20.41 1.35
N THR A 378 -22.82 -20.04 0.13
CA THR A 378 -21.87 -19.72 -0.93
C THR A 378 -21.89 -18.23 -1.20
N ARG A 379 -20.73 -17.58 -1.17
CA ARG A 379 -20.55 -16.18 -1.47
C ARG A 379 -19.76 -16.05 -2.75
N LEU A 380 -20.30 -15.30 -3.69
CA LEU A 380 -19.68 -15.01 -4.97
C LEU A 380 -19.40 -13.51 -5.05
N PHE A 381 -18.26 -13.15 -5.59
CA PHE A 381 -17.90 -11.78 -5.90
C PHE A 381 -17.28 -11.74 -7.30
N TYR A 382 -17.74 -10.80 -8.12
CA TYR A 382 -17.16 -10.48 -9.41
C TYR A 382 -16.93 -8.98 -9.50
N ARG A 383 -15.75 -8.56 -9.99
CA ARG A 383 -15.44 -7.14 -10.25
C ARG A 383 -14.85 -7.02 -11.65
N TRP A 384 -15.43 -6.15 -12.44
CA TRP A 384 -14.86 -5.63 -13.67
C TRP A 384 -14.29 -4.23 -13.40
N TYR A 385 -13.16 -3.93 -14.05
CA TYR A 385 -12.44 -2.66 -13.90
C TYR A 385 -11.86 -2.21 -15.23
N THR A 386 -11.82 -0.89 -15.47
CA THR A 386 -11.07 -0.26 -16.56
C THR A 386 -10.64 1.13 -16.16
N ASP A 387 -9.55 1.61 -16.76
CA ASP A 387 -9.08 2.99 -16.61
C ASP A 387 -8.53 3.57 -17.93
N ASP A 388 -8.15 4.83 -17.89
CA ASP A 388 -7.54 5.57 -19.02
C ASP A 388 -6.03 5.35 -19.15
N PHE A 389 -5.41 4.55 -18.26
CA PHE A 389 -4.05 4.02 -18.45
C PHE A 389 -4.03 2.73 -19.31
N GLY A 390 -5.18 2.35 -19.89
CA GLY A 390 -5.34 1.17 -20.76
C GLY A 390 -5.58 -0.13 -20.00
N ILE A 391 -5.59 -0.14 -18.68
CA ILE A 391 -5.81 -1.35 -17.90
C ILE A 391 -7.30 -1.76 -17.95
N LYS A 392 -7.52 -3.03 -18.26
CA LYS A 392 -8.81 -3.73 -18.16
C LYS A 392 -8.61 -4.95 -17.29
N ALA A 393 -9.40 -5.08 -16.23
CA ALA A 393 -9.23 -6.16 -15.28
C ALA A 393 -10.56 -6.81 -14.90
N SER A 394 -10.47 -8.08 -14.50
CA SER A 394 -11.59 -8.84 -13.95
C SER A 394 -11.12 -9.66 -12.77
N SER A 395 -11.91 -9.64 -11.68
CA SER A 395 -11.68 -10.48 -10.52
C SER A 395 -12.92 -11.32 -10.23
N PHE A 396 -12.72 -12.57 -9.92
CA PHE A 396 -13.76 -13.49 -9.45
C PHE A 396 -13.32 -14.09 -8.12
N GLU A 397 -14.23 -14.15 -7.14
CA GLU A 397 -13.99 -14.80 -5.86
C GLU A 397 -15.18 -15.66 -5.45
N ILE A 398 -14.89 -16.82 -4.91
CA ILE A 398 -15.82 -17.68 -4.22
C ILE A 398 -15.33 -17.93 -2.79
N GLU A 399 -16.21 -17.74 -1.83
CA GLU A 399 -16.00 -18.10 -0.43
C GLU A 399 -17.19 -18.95 0.04
N THR A 400 -16.89 -20.03 0.75
CA THR A 400 -17.93 -20.98 1.16
C THR A 400 -17.91 -21.17 2.69
N PRO A 401 -18.62 -20.32 3.47
CA PRO A 401 -18.78 -20.52 4.91
C PRO A 401 -19.51 -21.82 5.22
N ILE A 402 -18.85 -22.69 6.00
CA ILE A 402 -19.33 -23.99 6.45
C ILE A 402 -19.42 -23.97 7.96
N LYS A 403 -20.62 -24.06 8.50
CA LYS A 403 -20.84 -24.18 9.96
C LYS A 403 -20.55 -25.63 10.39
N LEU A 404 -19.56 -25.82 11.24
CA LEU A 404 -19.13 -27.13 11.75
C LEU A 404 -19.77 -27.52 13.08
N GLY A 405 -20.63 -26.65 13.64
CA GLY A 405 -21.31 -26.84 14.92
C GLY A 405 -21.63 -25.49 15.59
N ASP A 406 -21.96 -25.52 16.86
CA ASP A 406 -22.30 -24.34 17.62
C ASP A 406 -21.08 -23.47 17.87
N GLY A 407 -20.97 -22.40 17.09
CA GLY A 407 -19.92 -21.38 17.22
C GLY A 407 -18.73 -21.53 16.28
N PHE A 408 -18.55 -22.65 15.59
CA PHE A 408 -17.44 -22.83 14.63
C PHE A 408 -17.90 -22.69 13.19
N THR A 409 -17.14 -21.90 12.41
CA THR A 409 -17.36 -21.76 10.96
C THR A 409 -16.01 -21.79 10.23
N LEU A 410 -15.92 -22.59 9.18
CA LEU A 410 -14.80 -22.67 8.26
C LEU A 410 -15.11 -21.89 6.98
N TYR A 411 -14.14 -21.14 6.43
CA TYR A 411 -14.30 -20.30 5.24
C TYR A 411 -13.21 -20.62 4.21
N PRO A 412 -13.27 -21.70 3.46
CA PRO A 412 -12.41 -21.86 2.28
C PRO A 412 -12.79 -20.81 1.24
N PHE A 413 -11.79 -20.23 0.58
CA PHE A 413 -12.00 -19.26 -0.48
C PHE A 413 -10.95 -19.37 -1.57
N TYR A 414 -11.34 -18.94 -2.75
CA TYR A 414 -10.49 -18.81 -3.92
C TYR A 414 -10.82 -17.54 -4.66
N ARG A 415 -9.78 -16.79 -5.08
CA ARG A 415 -9.90 -15.63 -5.95
C ARG A 415 -8.97 -15.76 -7.15
N PHE A 416 -9.53 -15.52 -8.31
CA PHE A 416 -8.82 -15.37 -9.56
C PHE A 416 -8.91 -13.92 -10.03
N HIS A 417 -7.80 -13.37 -10.54
CA HIS A 417 -7.76 -12.05 -11.12
C HIS A 417 -6.94 -12.08 -12.41
N THR A 418 -7.33 -11.26 -13.39
CA THR A 418 -6.60 -11.02 -14.62
C THR A 418 -6.66 -9.55 -15.00
N GLN A 419 -5.57 -9.04 -15.53
CA GLN A 419 -5.50 -7.68 -16.09
C GLN A 419 -4.66 -7.62 -17.36
N THR A 420 -4.94 -6.61 -18.21
CA THR A 420 -4.06 -6.18 -19.30
C THR A 420 -2.93 -5.31 -18.75
N LYS A 421 -1.86 -5.13 -19.51
CA LYS A 421 -0.83 -4.12 -19.17
C LYS A 421 -1.39 -2.70 -19.37
N SER A 422 -0.80 -1.75 -18.66
CA SER A 422 -0.94 -0.32 -18.92
C SER A 422 -0.28 0.04 -20.26
N ASP A 423 -0.77 1.09 -20.91
CA ASP A 423 -0.17 1.64 -22.14
C ASP A 423 1.24 2.21 -21.89
N TYR A 424 1.58 2.48 -20.62
CA TYR A 424 2.87 3.07 -20.19
C TYR A 424 3.87 2.04 -19.65
N PHE A 425 3.47 0.77 -19.53
CA PHE A 425 4.33 -0.28 -18.98
C PHE A 425 5.14 -0.97 -20.07
N GLU A 426 6.45 -1.09 -19.84
CA GLU A 426 7.33 -2.04 -20.51
C GLU A 426 8.28 -2.69 -19.50
N ALA A 427 8.82 -3.86 -19.86
CA ALA A 427 9.80 -4.58 -19.05
C ALA A 427 11.14 -3.84 -19.02
N TYR A 428 12.04 -4.32 -18.15
CA TYR A 428 13.40 -3.79 -18.02
C TYR A 428 14.09 -3.60 -19.37
N GLY A 429 14.59 -2.38 -19.63
CA GLY A 429 15.32 -2.03 -20.84
C GLY A 429 14.51 -2.06 -22.14
N ALA A 430 13.19 -2.15 -22.09
CA ALA A 430 12.35 -2.25 -23.29
C ALA A 430 11.67 -0.91 -23.69
N HIS A 431 11.76 0.12 -22.85
CA HIS A 431 11.21 1.43 -23.16
C HIS A 431 11.98 2.14 -24.29
N ASN A 432 11.23 2.77 -25.20
CA ASN A 432 11.83 3.65 -26.20
C ASN A 432 12.24 4.99 -25.58
N LEU A 433 13.35 5.57 -26.04
CA LEU A 433 13.85 6.87 -25.58
C LEU A 433 12.85 8.01 -25.80
N ASP A 434 12.01 7.92 -26.85
CA ASP A 434 11.01 8.92 -27.23
C ASP A 434 9.69 8.80 -26.45
N ALA A 435 9.56 7.81 -25.54
CA ALA A 435 8.35 7.64 -24.77
C ALA A 435 8.13 8.84 -23.84
N GLU A 436 6.94 9.46 -23.92
CA GLU A 436 6.56 10.59 -23.06
C GLU A 436 6.29 10.15 -21.63
N TYR A 437 5.61 8.99 -21.45
CA TYR A 437 5.27 8.37 -20.18
C TYR A 437 5.76 6.94 -20.16
N TYR A 438 6.24 6.50 -18.99
CA TYR A 438 6.89 5.20 -18.85
C TYR A 438 6.92 4.73 -17.39
N THR A 439 6.80 3.43 -17.21
CA THR A 439 6.90 2.74 -15.92
C THR A 439 7.42 1.33 -16.08
N SER A 440 8.22 0.88 -15.13
CA SER A 440 8.68 -0.51 -14.98
C SER A 440 7.94 -1.26 -13.86
N ASP A 441 6.89 -0.65 -13.29
CA ASP A 441 6.13 -1.25 -12.20
C ASP A 441 5.26 -2.40 -12.70
N TYR A 442 5.58 -3.61 -12.27
CA TYR A 442 4.86 -4.83 -12.64
C TYR A 442 3.43 -4.92 -12.09
N ASP A 443 3.03 -4.01 -11.18
CA ASP A 443 1.62 -3.87 -10.80
C ASP A 443 0.78 -3.27 -11.95
N LEU A 444 1.44 -2.59 -12.90
CA LEU A 444 0.85 -2.08 -14.14
C LEU A 444 1.04 -3.01 -15.35
N ALA A 445 1.70 -4.15 -15.17
CA ALA A 445 1.92 -5.17 -16.20
C ALA A 445 0.66 -5.98 -16.51
N LYS A 446 0.74 -6.78 -17.56
CA LYS A 446 -0.25 -7.84 -17.83
C LYS A 446 0.05 -9.06 -16.95
N PHE A 447 -0.91 -9.50 -16.15
CA PHE A 447 -0.77 -10.71 -15.35
C PHE A 447 -2.12 -11.36 -15.00
N THR A 448 -2.02 -12.57 -14.47
CA THR A 448 -3.09 -13.26 -13.77
C THR A 448 -2.65 -13.56 -12.33
N THR A 449 -3.61 -13.65 -11.40
CA THR A 449 -3.31 -14.06 -10.02
C THR A 449 -4.28 -15.11 -9.54
N ASN A 450 -3.77 -15.96 -8.64
CA ASN A 450 -4.54 -16.91 -7.87
C ASN A 450 -4.31 -16.63 -6.39
N LYS A 451 -5.39 -16.40 -5.63
CA LYS A 451 -5.34 -16.33 -4.18
C LYS A 451 -6.29 -17.37 -3.60
N TYR A 452 -5.78 -18.23 -2.76
CA TYR A 452 -6.56 -19.25 -2.09
C TYR A 452 -6.21 -19.27 -0.61
N GLY A 453 -7.18 -19.69 0.18
CA GLY A 453 -6.97 -19.71 1.61
C GLY A 453 -8.15 -20.28 2.37
N VAL A 454 -8.00 -20.26 3.67
CA VAL A 454 -9.00 -20.72 4.61
C VAL A 454 -9.09 -19.78 5.79
N GLY A 455 -10.30 -19.46 6.21
CA GLY A 455 -10.59 -18.79 7.46
C GLY A 455 -11.30 -19.74 8.43
N MET A 456 -11.05 -19.55 9.72
CA MET A 456 -11.78 -20.21 10.81
C MET A 456 -12.32 -19.14 11.74
N LYS A 457 -13.57 -19.25 12.12
CA LYS A 457 -14.18 -18.35 13.10
C LYS A 457 -14.81 -19.15 14.23
N PHE A 458 -14.44 -18.79 15.45
CA PHE A 458 -15.12 -19.21 16.65
C PHE A 458 -15.98 -18.05 17.15
N SER A 459 -17.30 -18.27 17.24
CA SER A 459 -18.28 -17.26 17.69
C SER A 459 -19.40 -17.96 18.45
N PRO A 460 -19.19 -18.27 19.72
CA PRO A 460 -20.15 -18.98 20.55
C PRO A 460 -21.42 -18.13 20.75
N VAL A 461 -22.59 -18.77 20.71
CA VAL A 461 -23.91 -18.08 20.71
C VAL A 461 -24.12 -17.23 21.96
N ASN A 462 -23.64 -17.69 23.11
CA ASN A 462 -23.78 -17.01 24.39
C ASN A 462 -22.55 -16.23 24.83
N GLY A 463 -21.53 -16.10 23.95
CA GLY A 463 -20.21 -15.61 24.34
C GLY A 463 -19.47 -16.57 25.28
N VAL A 464 -18.18 -16.33 25.44
CA VAL A 464 -17.32 -17.05 26.40
C VAL A 464 -16.61 -16.00 27.24
N LEU A 465 -16.29 -16.32 28.49
CA LEU A 465 -15.55 -15.46 29.40
C LEU A 465 -16.23 -14.10 29.65
N GLY A 466 -17.54 -14.11 29.90
CA GLY A 466 -18.25 -12.92 30.36
C GLY A 466 -17.94 -12.61 31.83
N PHE A 467 -17.49 -11.39 32.14
CA PHE A 467 -17.40 -10.91 33.51
C PHE A 467 -17.96 -9.49 33.64
N LYS A 468 -18.64 -9.24 34.77
CA LYS A 468 -19.22 -7.92 35.05
C LYS A 468 -18.13 -6.95 35.46
N ILE A 469 -17.92 -5.90 34.66
CA ILE A 469 -17.01 -4.79 34.99
C ILE A 469 -17.67 -3.90 36.05
N ASN A 470 -18.98 -3.65 35.91
CA ASN A 470 -19.81 -2.92 36.88
C ASN A 470 -21.31 -3.35 36.77
N LYS A 471 -22.19 -2.71 37.53
CA LYS A 471 -23.64 -3.03 37.53
C LYS A 471 -24.34 -2.88 36.17
N LYS A 472 -23.72 -2.14 35.22
CA LYS A 472 -24.31 -1.82 33.91
C LYS A 472 -23.53 -2.35 32.73
N ARG A 473 -22.28 -2.79 32.90
CA ARG A 473 -21.37 -3.21 31.83
C ARG A 473 -20.80 -4.60 32.09
N GLU A 474 -20.88 -5.44 31.10
CA GLU A 474 -20.37 -6.79 31.11
C GLU A 474 -19.39 -6.93 29.93
N PHE A 475 -18.16 -7.29 30.23
CA PHE A 475 -17.20 -7.69 29.20
C PHE A 475 -17.60 -9.06 28.69
N GLN A 476 -17.59 -9.21 27.36
CA GLN A 476 -17.90 -10.48 26.72
C GLN A 476 -16.99 -10.68 25.50
N PHE A 477 -16.32 -11.81 25.46
CA PHE A 477 -15.66 -12.26 24.24
C PHE A 477 -16.72 -12.71 23.22
N LYS A 478 -16.71 -12.13 22.03
CA LYS A 478 -17.72 -12.34 21.00
C LYS A 478 -17.27 -13.31 19.92
N SER A 479 -16.03 -13.14 19.42
CA SER A 479 -15.51 -14.02 18.40
C SER A 479 -13.99 -13.92 18.25
N LEU A 480 -13.39 -15.04 17.81
CA LEU A 480 -12.02 -15.15 17.31
C LEU A 480 -12.11 -15.60 15.85
N GLU A 481 -11.39 -14.91 14.98
CA GLU A 481 -11.28 -15.29 13.57
C GLU A 481 -9.79 -15.37 13.18
N PHE A 482 -9.42 -16.47 12.54
CA PHE A 482 -8.11 -16.70 11.97
C PHE A 482 -8.27 -16.91 10.47
N ARG A 483 -7.39 -16.30 9.66
CA ARG A 483 -7.33 -16.51 8.21
C ARG A 483 -5.90 -16.72 7.75
N LEU A 484 -5.71 -17.69 6.88
CA LEU A 484 -4.46 -17.96 6.18
C LEU A 484 -4.73 -17.93 4.68
N SER A 485 -3.88 -17.26 3.92
CA SER A 485 -3.97 -17.24 2.47
C SER A 485 -2.61 -17.27 1.78
N ARG A 486 -2.57 -17.86 0.60
CA ARG A 486 -1.45 -17.83 -0.34
C ARG A 486 -1.89 -17.13 -1.62
N PHE A 487 -1.05 -16.25 -2.12
CA PHE A 487 -1.22 -15.50 -3.36
C PHE A 487 -0.07 -15.85 -4.31
N LYS A 488 -0.41 -15.96 -5.60
CA LYS A 488 0.56 -16.20 -6.69
C LYS A 488 0.19 -15.35 -7.88
N ARG A 489 1.17 -14.62 -8.42
CA ARG A 489 1.07 -13.80 -9.63
C ARG A 489 1.85 -14.47 -10.77
N SER A 490 1.33 -14.45 -11.98
CA SER A 490 1.97 -15.08 -13.14
C SER A 490 3.33 -14.46 -13.51
N THR A 491 3.65 -13.29 -12.98
CA THR A 491 4.96 -12.63 -13.12
C THR A 491 5.97 -13.03 -12.04
N GLY A 492 5.66 -14.01 -11.20
CA GLY A 492 6.59 -14.57 -10.22
C GLY A 492 6.39 -14.11 -8.77
N LEU A 493 5.60 -13.05 -8.51
CA LEU A 493 5.32 -12.64 -7.14
C LEU A 493 4.46 -13.67 -6.42
N GLU A 494 4.91 -14.08 -5.25
CA GLU A 494 4.16 -14.93 -4.33
C GLU A 494 4.03 -14.24 -2.97
N ALA A 495 2.91 -14.45 -2.27
CA ALA A 495 2.74 -13.88 -0.93
C ALA A 495 1.94 -14.82 -0.01
N THR A 496 2.20 -14.70 1.28
CA THR A 496 1.45 -15.35 2.35
C THR A 496 0.85 -14.27 3.26
N SER A 497 -0.39 -14.46 3.69
CA SER A 497 -1.01 -13.56 4.67
C SER A 497 -1.68 -14.37 5.77
N ILE A 498 -1.43 -13.96 7.01
CA ILE A 498 -2.04 -14.50 8.23
C ILE A 498 -2.78 -13.36 8.91
N THR A 499 -4.06 -13.55 9.20
CA THR A 499 -4.87 -12.54 9.90
C THR A 499 -5.51 -13.18 11.13
N LEU A 500 -5.37 -12.51 12.27
CA LEU A 500 -6.02 -12.85 13.53
C LEU A 500 -6.92 -11.68 13.96
N LYS A 501 -8.19 -11.95 14.22
CA LYS A 501 -9.14 -10.94 14.69
C LYS A 501 -9.88 -11.42 15.92
N ASN A 502 -9.85 -10.61 16.98
CA ASN A 502 -10.62 -10.81 18.20
C ASN A 502 -11.70 -9.71 18.32
N THR A 503 -12.92 -10.09 18.65
CA THR A 503 -14.01 -9.14 18.89
C THR A 503 -14.53 -9.29 20.31
N PHE A 504 -14.63 -8.16 21.01
CA PHE A 504 -15.15 -8.04 22.37
C PHE A 504 -16.33 -7.08 22.40
N THR A 505 -17.22 -7.25 23.39
CA THR A 505 -18.33 -6.31 23.67
C THR A 505 -18.37 -5.95 25.15
N PHE A 506 -18.83 -4.73 25.45
CA PHE A 506 -18.93 -4.19 26.81
C PHE A 506 -20.32 -3.66 27.12
#